data_454bf85c38d644a76f1e723a9f7fefd6
#
_entry.id   454bf85c38d644a76f1e723a9f7fefd6
#
_cell.length_a   1.000
_cell.length_b   1.000
_cell.length_c   1.000
_cell.angle_alpha   90.00
_cell.angle_beta   90.00
_cell.angle_gamma   90.00
#
_symmetry.space_group_name_H-M   'P 1'
#
loop_
_entity.id
_entity.type
_entity.pdbx_description
1 polymer ?
#
loop_
_entity_poly.entity_id
_entity_poly.type
_entity_poly.pdbx_seq_one_letter_code
_entity_poly.pdbx_strand_id
1 'polypeptide(L)'
;MAEFTIKTFDEKIHNIYLKGEVDESMWQTLVDKINEIKSADDDISDQNLASLMSVGIEAQIIRPAINIYLNTVGGYVYDMFSIYDEIKKLTSEYTVNIYCVGKIMSAGTIIMLATDLEHRFAYQNTTFMYHTLAGCAWGKMKEMEEDVEENKRLHKLMWNIFKERTEIPEEKLDEIYKCKKDWFITAEQAKKFKVVSKIL
;
A
#
# COMPACT_ATOMS: atom_id res chain seq x y z
N MET A 1 15.12 -34.57 -20.25
CA MET A 1 14.06 -34.74 -19.25
C MET A 1 13.07 -33.59 -19.46
N ALA A 2 11.79 -33.90 -19.67
CA ALA A 2 10.79 -32.85 -19.87
C ALA A 2 10.45 -32.22 -18.52
N GLU A 3 10.69 -30.92 -18.37
CA GLU A 3 10.22 -30.13 -17.20
C GLU A 3 8.70 -30.04 -17.30
N PHE A 4 8.00 -30.74 -16.44
CA PHE A 4 6.57 -30.58 -16.26
C PHE A 4 6.35 -29.56 -15.14
N THR A 5 6.00 -28.33 -15.48
CA THR A 5 5.50 -27.36 -14.52
C THR A 5 4.02 -27.66 -14.30
N ILE A 6 3.67 -28.29 -13.19
CA ILE A 6 2.27 -28.42 -12.77
C ILE A 6 1.87 -27.12 -12.09
N LYS A 7 1.03 -26.32 -12.77
CA LYS A 7 0.35 -25.19 -12.15
C LYS A 7 -0.85 -25.73 -11.36
N THR A 8 -0.72 -25.85 -10.05
CA THR A 8 -1.91 -26.04 -9.20
C THR A 8 -2.62 -24.69 -9.09
N PHE A 9 -3.69 -24.54 -9.87
CA PHE A 9 -4.57 -23.38 -9.77
C PHE A 9 -5.51 -23.59 -8.59
N ASP A 10 -5.20 -23.03 -7.43
CA ASP A 10 -6.26 -22.59 -6.55
C ASP A 10 -6.53 -21.13 -6.95
N GLU A 11 -7.65 -20.87 -7.65
CA GLU A 11 -8.06 -19.54 -8.12
C GLU A 11 -8.59 -18.64 -6.98
N LYS A 12 -8.20 -18.91 -5.75
CA LYS A 12 -8.59 -18.14 -4.59
C LYS A 12 -7.84 -16.82 -4.56
N ILE A 13 -8.41 -15.79 -5.23
CA ILE A 13 -7.96 -14.41 -5.06
C ILE A 13 -8.32 -13.96 -3.64
N HIS A 14 -7.32 -13.55 -2.87
CA HIS A 14 -7.55 -12.99 -1.54
C HIS A 14 -7.91 -11.51 -1.65
N ASN A 15 -8.98 -11.08 -0.98
CA ASN A 15 -9.40 -9.69 -0.97
C ASN A 15 -9.33 -9.12 0.45
N ILE A 16 -8.63 -7.99 0.61
CA ILE A 16 -8.54 -7.22 1.85
C ILE A 16 -9.19 -5.85 1.62
N TYR A 17 -10.05 -5.41 2.53
CA TYR A 17 -10.74 -4.13 2.43
C TYR A 17 -10.26 -3.19 3.54
N LEU A 18 -9.49 -2.16 3.17
CA LEU A 18 -9.02 -1.11 4.08
C LEU A 18 -9.84 0.15 3.83
N LYS A 19 -10.69 0.53 4.77
CA LYS A 19 -11.62 1.65 4.64
C LYS A 19 -11.75 2.45 5.93
N GLY A 20 -11.89 3.77 5.79
CA GLY A 20 -12.08 4.66 6.93
C GLY A 20 -10.83 5.49 7.23
N GLU A 21 -10.60 5.79 8.50
CA GLU A 21 -9.41 6.49 8.97
C GLU A 21 -8.20 5.56 9.02
N VAL A 22 -7.02 6.10 8.75
CA VAL A 22 -5.75 5.38 8.91
C VAL A 22 -5.34 5.47 10.37
N ASP A 23 -5.51 4.37 11.11
CA ASP A 23 -5.28 4.24 12.53
C ASP A 23 -4.76 2.83 12.88
N GLU A 24 -4.51 2.60 14.16
CA GLU A 24 -4.09 1.30 14.69
C GLU A 24 -5.07 0.17 14.32
N SER A 25 -6.38 0.46 14.26
CA SER A 25 -7.39 -0.55 13.94
C SER A 25 -7.32 -0.98 12.47
N MET A 26 -7.00 -0.07 11.56
CA MET A 26 -6.77 -0.40 10.15
C MET A 26 -5.51 -1.24 9.98
N TRP A 27 -4.42 -0.89 10.67
CA TRP A 27 -3.19 -1.69 10.68
C TRP A 27 -3.44 -3.10 11.24
N GLN A 28 -4.13 -3.22 12.39
CA GLN A 28 -4.47 -4.52 12.97
C GLN A 28 -5.32 -5.37 12.02
N THR A 29 -6.31 -4.76 11.36
CA THR A 29 -7.14 -5.43 10.35
C THR A 29 -6.30 -6.00 9.21
N LEU A 30 -5.31 -5.23 8.72
CA LEU A 30 -4.39 -5.70 7.68
C LEU A 30 -3.57 -6.89 8.15
N VAL A 31 -2.96 -6.80 9.32
CA VAL A 31 -2.11 -7.86 9.89
C VAL A 31 -2.90 -9.15 10.13
N ASP A 32 -4.09 -9.04 10.71
CA ASP A 32 -4.96 -10.20 10.95
C ASP A 32 -5.33 -10.91 9.64
N LYS A 33 -5.69 -10.15 8.60
CA LYS A 33 -6.01 -10.72 7.28
C LYS A 33 -4.79 -11.34 6.60
N ILE A 34 -3.62 -10.74 6.70
CA ILE A 34 -2.38 -11.33 6.19
C ILE A 34 -2.08 -12.67 6.88
N ASN A 35 -2.23 -12.73 8.20
CA ASN A 35 -1.99 -13.95 8.96
C ASN A 35 -3.00 -15.06 8.60
N GLU A 36 -4.30 -14.72 8.45
CA GLU A 36 -5.31 -15.66 7.97
C GLU A 36 -4.96 -16.23 6.59
N ILE A 37 -4.53 -15.36 5.65
CA ILE A 37 -4.14 -15.76 4.29
C ILE A 37 -2.92 -16.67 4.33
N LYS A 38 -1.86 -16.27 5.03
CA LYS A 38 -0.62 -17.04 5.13
C LYS A 38 -0.87 -18.42 5.72
N SER A 39 -1.64 -18.52 6.80
CA SER A 39 -1.98 -19.80 7.43
C SER A 39 -2.73 -20.72 6.46
N ALA A 40 -3.72 -20.19 5.73
CA ALA A 40 -4.49 -20.98 4.75
C ALA A 40 -3.62 -21.43 3.56
N ASP A 41 -2.74 -20.57 3.07
CA ASP A 41 -1.87 -20.89 1.91
C ASP A 41 -0.74 -21.87 2.30
N ASP A 42 -0.20 -21.77 3.51
CA ASP A 42 0.84 -22.68 4.00
C ASP A 42 0.25 -24.10 4.20
N ASP A 43 -0.95 -24.23 4.77
CA ASP A 43 -1.63 -25.51 4.91
C ASP A 43 -1.86 -26.22 3.56
N ILE A 44 -2.29 -25.48 2.54
CA ILE A 44 -2.51 -26.02 1.18
C ILE A 44 -1.17 -26.36 0.52
N SER A 45 -0.18 -25.49 0.69
CA SER A 45 1.16 -25.69 0.11
C SER A 45 1.85 -26.92 0.65
N ASP A 46 1.80 -27.16 1.94
CA ASP A 46 2.44 -28.29 2.61
C ASP A 46 1.82 -29.63 2.16
N GLN A 47 0.49 -29.70 2.05
CA GLN A 47 -0.22 -30.88 1.57
C GLN A 47 0.11 -31.20 0.11
N ASN A 48 0.11 -30.19 -0.76
CA ASN A 48 0.41 -30.35 -2.17
C ASN A 48 1.89 -30.70 -2.41
N LEU A 49 2.80 -30.02 -1.70
CA LEU A 49 4.24 -30.26 -1.82
C LEU A 49 4.61 -31.69 -1.39
N ALA A 50 4.08 -32.14 -0.25
CA ALA A 50 4.32 -33.51 0.22
C ALA A 50 3.82 -34.56 -0.77
N SER A 51 2.66 -34.33 -1.39
CA SER A 51 2.08 -35.18 -2.41
C SER A 51 2.97 -35.26 -3.67
N LEU A 52 3.45 -34.12 -4.17
CA LEU A 52 4.28 -34.03 -5.38
C LEU A 52 5.70 -34.57 -5.17
N MET A 53 6.30 -34.29 -4.02
CA MET A 53 7.61 -34.84 -3.66
C MET A 53 7.59 -36.36 -3.52
N SER A 54 6.47 -36.96 -3.09
CA SER A 54 6.32 -38.41 -2.97
C SER A 54 6.39 -39.13 -4.31
N VAL A 55 6.13 -38.42 -5.42
CA VAL A 55 6.21 -38.96 -6.80
C VAL A 55 7.43 -38.42 -7.58
N GLY A 56 8.37 -37.75 -6.91
CA GLY A 56 9.62 -37.28 -7.49
C GLY A 56 9.47 -36.07 -8.43
N ILE A 57 8.43 -35.23 -8.25
CA ILE A 57 8.19 -34.03 -9.04
C ILE A 57 8.71 -32.80 -8.28
N GLU A 58 9.59 -32.01 -8.91
CA GLU A 58 9.92 -30.66 -8.43
C GLU A 58 8.73 -29.73 -8.68
N ALA A 59 8.16 -29.18 -7.61
CA ALA A 59 7.03 -28.25 -7.68
C ALA A 59 7.43 -26.85 -7.21
N GLN A 60 7.01 -25.84 -7.97
CA GLN A 60 7.10 -24.46 -7.55
C GLN A 60 5.74 -24.01 -6.98
N ILE A 61 5.74 -23.50 -5.75
CA ILE A 61 4.54 -22.95 -5.12
C ILE A 61 4.26 -21.59 -5.75
N ILE A 62 3.12 -21.46 -6.42
CA ILE A 62 2.60 -20.17 -6.92
C ILE A 62 1.52 -19.72 -5.94
N ARG A 63 1.79 -18.69 -5.15
CA ARG A 63 0.83 -18.12 -4.22
C ARG A 63 -0.23 -17.28 -4.96
N PRO A 64 -1.51 -17.33 -4.53
CA PRO A 64 -2.57 -16.49 -5.09
C PRO A 64 -2.24 -15.00 -4.92
N ALA A 65 -2.79 -14.15 -5.81
CA ALA A 65 -2.65 -12.72 -5.66
C ALA A 65 -3.53 -12.20 -4.52
N ILE A 66 -3.03 -11.18 -3.81
CA ILE A 66 -3.77 -10.45 -2.78
C ILE A 66 -4.22 -9.12 -3.38
N ASN A 67 -5.51 -8.85 -3.37
CA ASN A 67 -6.11 -7.59 -3.77
C ASN A 67 -6.50 -6.76 -2.55
N ILE A 68 -5.91 -5.59 -2.40
CA ILE A 68 -6.23 -4.62 -1.35
C ILE A 68 -7.11 -3.52 -1.93
N TYR A 69 -8.33 -3.40 -1.44
CA TYR A 69 -9.26 -2.34 -1.80
C TYR A 69 -9.15 -1.22 -0.77
N LEU A 70 -8.59 -0.08 -1.19
CA LEU A 70 -8.31 1.05 -0.32
C LEU A 70 -9.33 2.18 -0.55
N ASN A 71 -9.96 2.67 0.53
CA ASN A 71 -10.84 3.84 0.54
C ASN A 71 -10.66 4.58 1.86
N THR A 72 -9.92 5.69 1.87
CA THR A 72 -9.57 6.38 3.12
C THR A 72 -9.49 7.88 2.97
N VAL A 73 -9.81 8.58 4.05
CA VAL A 73 -9.59 10.03 4.23
C VAL A 73 -8.16 10.35 4.68
N GLY A 74 -7.35 9.33 5.01
CA GLY A 74 -6.07 9.48 5.69
C GLY A 74 -6.21 9.29 7.19
N GLY A 75 -5.21 9.71 7.96
CA GLY A 75 -5.17 9.57 9.42
C GLY A 75 -3.75 9.69 9.96
N TYR A 76 -3.41 8.88 10.94
CA TYR A 76 -2.17 8.97 11.70
C TYR A 76 -0.94 8.51 10.91
N VAL A 77 0.13 9.30 11.00
CA VAL A 77 1.30 9.11 10.15
C VAL A 77 2.12 7.86 10.52
N TYR A 78 2.17 7.49 11.79
CA TYR A 78 2.88 6.29 12.22
C TYR A 78 2.14 5.01 11.80
N ASP A 79 0.81 5.00 11.91
CA ASP A 79 -0.01 3.89 11.43
C ASP A 79 0.05 3.76 9.91
N MET A 80 0.11 4.90 9.19
CA MET A 80 0.35 4.92 7.75
C MET A 80 1.67 4.22 7.38
N PHE A 81 2.77 4.51 8.06
CA PHE A 81 4.05 3.84 7.81
C PHE A 81 3.99 2.36 8.19
N SER A 82 3.34 2.00 9.30
CA SER A 82 3.15 0.61 9.68
C SER A 82 2.42 -0.19 8.60
N ILE A 83 1.34 0.38 8.05
CA ILE A 83 0.58 -0.25 6.95
C ILE A 83 1.42 -0.31 5.66
N TYR A 84 2.13 0.78 5.32
CA TYR A 84 2.99 0.84 4.14
C TYR A 84 4.07 -0.24 4.18
N ASP A 85 4.79 -0.34 5.30
CA ASP A 85 5.89 -1.28 5.46
C ASP A 85 5.40 -2.74 5.48
N GLU A 86 4.23 -3.02 6.08
CA GLU A 86 3.66 -4.37 6.08
C GLU A 86 3.22 -4.80 4.66
N ILE A 87 2.59 -3.89 3.89
CA ILE A 87 2.26 -4.17 2.49
C ILE A 87 3.56 -4.34 1.67
N LYS A 88 4.55 -3.49 1.88
CA LYS A 88 5.85 -3.57 1.19
C LYS A 88 6.55 -4.91 1.45
N LYS A 89 6.55 -5.36 2.70
CA LYS A 89 7.06 -6.68 3.08
C LYS A 89 6.28 -7.80 2.39
N LEU A 90 4.95 -7.69 2.34
CA LEU A 90 4.09 -8.69 1.71
C LEU A 90 4.37 -8.86 0.21
N THR A 91 4.80 -7.79 -0.50
CA THR A 91 5.16 -7.88 -1.93
C THR A 91 6.37 -8.75 -2.22
N SER A 92 7.18 -9.10 -1.23
CA SER A 92 8.28 -10.06 -1.39
C SER A 92 7.82 -11.52 -1.46
N GLU A 93 6.61 -11.81 -1.00
CA GLU A 93 6.07 -13.17 -0.92
C GLU A 93 4.86 -13.39 -1.85
N TYR A 94 4.10 -12.33 -2.12
CA TYR A 94 2.85 -12.34 -2.88
C TYR A 94 2.82 -11.28 -3.98
N THR A 95 2.07 -11.54 -5.04
CA THR A 95 1.61 -10.47 -5.94
C THR A 95 0.52 -9.68 -5.21
N VAL A 96 0.80 -8.42 -4.87
CA VAL A 96 -0.14 -7.54 -4.13
C VAL A 96 -0.63 -6.42 -5.05
N ASN A 97 -1.93 -6.41 -5.32
CA ASN A 97 -2.58 -5.36 -6.10
C ASN A 97 -3.31 -4.38 -5.18
N ILE A 98 -3.19 -3.07 -5.42
CA ILE A 98 -3.96 -2.05 -4.71
C ILE A 98 -4.98 -1.43 -5.66
N TYR A 99 -6.25 -1.50 -5.25
CA TYR A 99 -7.39 -0.90 -5.93
C TYR A 99 -7.86 0.32 -5.15
N CYS A 100 -7.63 1.50 -5.73
CA CYS A 100 -8.06 2.78 -5.18
C CYS A 100 -9.53 3.02 -5.47
N VAL A 101 -10.35 3.14 -4.42
CA VAL A 101 -11.83 3.21 -4.53
C VAL A 101 -12.36 4.48 -3.89
N GLY A 102 -13.08 5.29 -4.67
CA GLY A 102 -13.77 6.50 -4.20
C GLY A 102 -12.83 7.61 -3.77
N LYS A 103 -12.16 7.48 -2.62
CA LYS A 103 -11.25 8.51 -2.12
C LYS A 103 -9.97 7.91 -1.53
N ILE A 104 -8.85 8.49 -1.92
CA ILE A 104 -7.51 8.18 -1.41
C ILE A 104 -6.87 9.51 -1.00
N MET A 105 -6.92 9.82 0.29
CA MET A 105 -6.53 11.14 0.77
C MET A 105 -5.41 11.03 1.80
N SER A 106 -4.54 12.06 1.86
CA SER A 106 -3.52 12.22 2.90
C SER A 106 -2.66 10.95 3.06
N ALA A 107 -2.63 10.33 4.25
CA ALA A 107 -1.92 9.08 4.53
C ALA A 107 -2.23 7.95 3.53
N GLY A 108 -3.45 7.90 3.00
CA GLY A 108 -3.84 6.91 1.99
C GLY A 108 -3.03 7.00 0.71
N THR A 109 -2.56 8.20 0.34
CA THR A 109 -1.73 8.41 -0.87
C THR A 109 -0.33 7.82 -0.73
N ILE A 110 0.16 7.63 0.48
CA ILE A 110 1.42 6.93 0.77
C ILE A 110 1.19 5.42 0.79
N ILE A 111 0.15 4.95 1.48
CA ILE A 111 -0.15 3.51 1.61
C ILE A 111 -0.26 2.85 0.23
N MET A 112 -0.96 3.48 -0.71
CA MET A 112 -1.12 2.92 -2.05
C MET A 112 0.19 2.80 -2.84
N LEU A 113 1.23 3.53 -2.46
CA LEU A 113 2.55 3.47 -3.10
C LEU A 113 3.42 2.31 -2.59
N ALA A 114 2.93 1.47 -1.69
CA ALA A 114 3.68 0.33 -1.17
C ALA A 114 3.93 -0.76 -2.21
N THR A 115 3.09 -0.86 -3.25
CA THR A 115 3.28 -1.79 -4.38
C THR A 115 3.94 -1.10 -5.57
N ASP A 116 4.45 -1.88 -6.53
CA ASP A 116 5.00 -1.35 -7.78
C ASP A 116 3.90 -0.82 -8.70
N LEU A 117 4.26 0.05 -9.66
CA LEU A 117 3.29 0.81 -10.45
C LEU A 117 2.26 -0.09 -11.13
N GLU A 118 2.68 -1.20 -11.73
CA GLU A 118 1.83 -2.15 -12.45
C GLU A 118 0.72 -2.77 -11.59
N HIS A 119 0.89 -2.74 -10.26
CA HIS A 119 -0.04 -3.28 -9.27
C HIS A 119 -0.92 -2.21 -8.61
N ARG A 120 -0.94 -0.98 -9.14
CA ARG A 120 -1.75 0.13 -8.63
C ARG A 120 -2.85 0.50 -9.61
N PHE A 121 -4.11 0.33 -9.18
CA PHE A 121 -5.30 0.56 -10.00
C PHE A 121 -6.22 1.59 -9.34
N ALA A 122 -6.97 2.34 -10.16
CA ALA A 122 -8.01 3.24 -9.65
C ALA A 122 -9.32 3.02 -10.39
N TYR A 123 -10.44 3.18 -9.69
CA TYR A 123 -11.73 3.31 -10.36
C TYR A 123 -11.89 4.71 -10.95
N GLN A 124 -12.71 4.82 -12.01
CA GLN A 124 -12.90 6.05 -12.80
C GLN A 124 -13.19 7.29 -11.95
N ASN A 125 -14.01 7.16 -10.90
CA ASN A 125 -14.43 8.27 -10.05
C ASN A 125 -13.59 8.43 -8.77
N THR A 126 -12.41 7.78 -8.71
CA THR A 126 -11.53 7.93 -7.55
C THR A 126 -10.89 9.31 -7.52
N THR A 127 -10.94 9.94 -6.36
CA THR A 127 -10.30 11.23 -6.08
C THR A 127 -9.12 11.01 -5.14
N PHE A 128 -7.99 11.62 -5.48
CA PHE A 128 -6.79 11.64 -4.64
C PHE A 128 -6.61 13.03 -4.05
N MET A 129 -6.13 13.13 -2.81
CA MET A 129 -5.83 14.42 -2.19
C MET A 129 -4.48 14.36 -1.48
N TYR A 130 -3.63 15.29 -1.84
CA TYR A 130 -2.30 15.50 -1.29
C TYR A 130 -2.27 16.79 -0.48
N HIS A 131 -1.70 16.75 0.70
CA HIS A 131 -1.46 17.91 1.54
C HIS A 131 -0.21 17.72 2.40
N THR A 132 0.20 18.79 3.08
CA THR A 132 1.28 18.72 4.07
C THR A 132 0.81 17.98 5.31
N LEU A 133 1.76 17.43 6.04
CA LEU A 133 1.51 16.87 7.36
C LEU A 133 0.83 17.93 8.25
N ALA A 134 -0.32 17.58 8.79
CA ALA A 134 -1.03 18.39 9.76
C ALA A 134 -0.78 17.85 11.17
N GLY A 135 -0.43 18.71 12.09
CA GLY A 135 -0.21 18.34 13.49
C GLY A 135 -0.46 19.52 14.42
N CYS A 136 -0.70 19.22 15.70
CA CYS A 136 -0.73 20.19 16.77
C CYS A 136 0.44 19.87 17.70
N ALA A 137 1.27 20.89 17.96
CA ALA A 137 2.27 20.83 19.03
C ALA A 137 1.67 21.50 20.28
N TRP A 138 1.73 20.80 21.41
CA TRP A 138 1.24 21.30 22.70
C TRP A 138 2.20 20.90 23.79
N GLY A 139 2.57 21.82 24.66
CA GLY A 139 3.48 21.51 25.78
C GLY A 139 4.43 22.67 26.07
N LYS A 140 5.57 22.36 26.69
CA LYS A 140 6.65 23.33 26.92
C LYS A 140 7.34 23.66 25.60
N MET A 141 7.95 24.84 25.52
CA MET A 141 8.60 25.32 24.28
C MET A 141 9.56 24.27 23.67
N LYS A 142 10.35 23.61 24.51
CA LYS A 142 11.30 22.60 24.06
C LYS A 142 10.62 21.35 23.49
N GLU A 143 9.52 20.91 24.08
CA GLU A 143 8.70 19.79 23.59
C GLU A 143 8.10 20.14 22.22
N MET A 144 7.62 21.38 22.06
CA MET A 144 7.10 21.85 20.76
C MET A 144 8.19 21.92 19.66
N GLU A 145 9.42 22.29 20.03
CA GLU A 145 10.57 22.26 19.10
C GLU A 145 10.90 20.83 18.66
N GLU A 146 10.88 19.88 19.59
CA GLU A 146 11.10 18.45 19.30
C GLU A 146 10.01 17.89 18.38
N ASP A 147 8.74 18.22 18.62
CA ASP A 147 7.62 17.86 17.75
C ASP A 147 7.76 18.44 16.33
N VAL A 148 8.23 19.67 16.20
CA VAL A 148 8.47 20.29 14.89
C VAL A 148 9.59 19.57 14.14
N GLU A 149 10.69 19.19 14.80
CA GLU A 149 11.77 18.46 14.16
C GLU A 149 11.32 17.06 13.73
N GLU A 150 10.53 16.36 14.57
CA GLU A 150 9.97 15.06 14.20
C GLU A 150 9.02 15.18 13.02
N ASN A 151 8.13 16.16 13.00
CA ASN A 151 7.24 16.42 11.87
C ASN A 151 8.01 16.70 10.56
N LYS A 152 9.13 17.42 10.62
CA LYS A 152 10.01 17.63 9.45
C LYS A 152 10.63 16.31 8.97
N ARG A 153 11.09 15.46 9.90
CA ARG A 153 11.66 14.15 9.58
C ARG A 153 10.61 13.26 8.89
N LEU A 154 9.41 13.15 9.45
CA LEU A 154 8.31 12.38 8.88
C LEU A 154 7.91 12.89 7.51
N HIS A 155 7.79 14.21 7.36
CA HIS A 155 7.50 14.83 6.07
C HIS A 155 8.55 14.45 5.01
N LYS A 156 9.83 14.50 5.36
CA LYS A 156 10.92 14.12 4.45
C LYS A 156 10.80 12.64 4.01
N LEU A 157 10.43 11.73 4.91
CA LEU A 157 10.20 10.32 4.55
C LEU A 157 9.07 10.18 3.54
N MET A 158 7.90 10.80 3.79
CA MET A 158 6.78 10.79 2.87
C MET A 158 7.15 11.38 1.49
N TRP A 159 7.91 12.48 1.50
CA TRP A 159 8.36 13.16 0.28
C TRP A 159 9.26 12.30 -0.58
N ASN A 160 10.18 11.56 0.06
CA ASN A 160 11.04 10.62 -0.64
C ASN A 160 10.22 9.50 -1.31
N ILE A 161 9.20 8.96 -0.63
CA ILE A 161 8.30 7.96 -1.20
C ILE A 161 7.60 8.51 -2.45
N PHE A 162 7.07 9.74 -2.41
CA PHE A 162 6.45 10.35 -3.59
C PHE A 162 7.43 10.48 -4.76
N LYS A 163 8.64 10.99 -4.52
CA LYS A 163 9.68 11.17 -5.55
C LYS A 163 10.13 9.85 -6.16
N GLU A 164 10.28 8.82 -5.36
CA GLU A 164 10.75 7.51 -5.81
C GLU A 164 9.66 6.71 -6.53
N ARG A 165 8.40 6.93 -6.17
CA ARG A 165 7.30 6.04 -6.56
C ARG A 165 6.31 6.67 -7.53
N THR A 166 6.46 7.96 -7.91
CA THR A 166 5.57 8.69 -8.81
C THR A 166 6.34 9.62 -9.75
N GLU A 167 5.67 10.13 -10.79
CA GLU A 167 6.17 11.21 -11.65
C GLU A 167 5.46 12.54 -11.36
N ILE A 168 5.05 12.79 -10.13
CA ILE A 168 4.58 14.11 -9.70
C ILE A 168 5.77 15.06 -9.72
N PRO A 169 5.69 16.23 -10.45
CA PRO A 169 6.80 17.18 -10.50
C PRO A 169 7.21 17.68 -9.11
N GLU A 170 8.51 17.77 -8.86
CA GLU A 170 9.02 18.25 -7.56
C GLU A 170 8.52 19.64 -7.23
N GLU A 171 8.42 20.54 -8.23
CA GLU A 171 7.89 21.89 -8.05
C GLU A 171 6.45 21.86 -7.53
N LYS A 172 5.65 20.85 -7.97
CA LYS A 172 4.27 20.69 -7.49
C LYS A 172 4.21 20.21 -6.05
N LEU A 173 5.06 19.25 -5.72
CA LEU A 173 5.20 18.78 -4.35
C LEU A 173 5.66 19.92 -3.42
N ASP A 174 6.64 20.72 -3.85
CA ASP A 174 7.13 21.90 -3.14
C ASP A 174 6.05 22.98 -2.97
N GLU A 175 5.22 23.19 -4.01
CA GLU A 175 4.08 24.12 -3.93
C GLU A 175 3.10 23.70 -2.84
N ILE A 176 2.72 22.42 -2.78
CA ILE A 176 1.84 21.86 -1.76
C ILE A 176 2.43 22.13 -0.36
N TYR A 177 3.72 21.87 -0.18
CA TYR A 177 4.40 22.09 1.10
C TYR A 177 4.44 23.55 1.51
N LYS A 178 4.83 24.47 0.61
CA LYS A 178 5.02 25.89 0.89
C LYS A 178 3.68 26.62 1.06
N CYS A 179 2.69 26.28 0.21
CA CYS A 179 1.41 26.99 0.19
C CYS A 179 0.38 26.42 1.17
N LYS A 180 0.65 25.29 1.83
CA LYS A 180 -0.29 24.61 2.75
C LYS A 180 -1.68 24.42 2.13
N LYS A 181 -1.72 24.08 0.84
CA LYS A 181 -2.95 23.96 0.05
C LYS A 181 -3.19 22.50 -0.30
N ASP A 182 -4.40 22.03 -0.05
CA ASP A 182 -4.83 20.70 -0.49
C ASP A 182 -4.86 20.65 -2.02
N TRP A 183 -4.28 19.60 -2.55
CA TRP A 183 -4.24 19.35 -4.00
C TRP A 183 -5.03 18.09 -4.34
N PHE A 184 -6.19 18.31 -4.98
CA PHE A 184 -7.06 17.24 -5.44
C PHE A 184 -6.75 16.90 -6.89
N ILE A 185 -6.67 15.60 -7.21
CA ILE A 185 -6.51 15.10 -8.56
C ILE A 185 -7.49 13.98 -8.87
N THR A 186 -7.86 13.88 -10.15
CA THR A 186 -8.70 12.80 -10.69
C THR A 186 -7.90 11.53 -10.94
N ALA A 187 -8.59 10.42 -11.25
CA ALA A 187 -7.94 9.17 -11.64
C ALA A 187 -7.07 9.34 -12.91
N GLU A 188 -7.51 10.16 -13.88
CA GLU A 188 -6.74 10.45 -15.10
C GLU A 188 -5.45 11.19 -14.78
N GLN A 189 -5.50 12.18 -13.89
CA GLN A 189 -4.31 12.90 -13.45
C GLN A 189 -3.37 11.98 -12.66
N ALA A 190 -3.91 11.12 -11.80
CA ALA A 190 -3.13 10.13 -11.06
C ALA A 190 -2.41 9.15 -12.01
N LYS A 191 -3.08 8.71 -13.09
CA LYS A 191 -2.45 7.90 -14.13
C LYS A 191 -1.36 8.67 -14.88
N LYS A 192 -1.59 9.95 -15.21
CA LYS A 192 -0.61 10.80 -15.88
C LYS A 192 0.67 10.96 -15.04
N PHE A 193 0.56 11.07 -13.73
CA PHE A 193 1.69 11.19 -12.80
C PHE A 193 2.24 9.83 -12.33
N LYS A 194 1.85 8.74 -12.96
CA LYS A 194 2.25 7.37 -12.56
C LYS A 194 2.00 7.05 -11.08
N VAL A 195 0.99 7.64 -10.52
CA VAL A 195 0.46 7.26 -9.20
C VAL A 195 -0.25 5.92 -9.31
N VAL A 196 -1.03 5.72 -10.38
CA VAL A 196 -1.66 4.45 -10.75
C VAL A 196 -1.29 4.06 -12.19
N SER A 197 -1.29 2.76 -12.49
CA SER A 197 -1.00 2.23 -13.83
C SER A 197 -2.23 2.25 -14.74
N LYS A 198 -3.41 1.95 -14.17
CA LYS A 198 -4.64 1.72 -14.93
C LYS A 198 -5.87 2.26 -14.21
N ILE A 199 -6.82 2.76 -15.00
CA ILE A 199 -8.18 3.11 -14.57
C ILE A 199 -9.11 1.98 -15.02
N LEU A 200 -10.00 1.56 -14.11
CA LEU A 200 -10.96 0.46 -14.29
C LEU A 200 -12.36 0.99 -14.56
#